data_7c6c87e53cff2c8e91936e34f7ccce15
#
_entry.id   7c6c87e53cff2c8e91936e34f7ccce15
#
_cell.length_a   1.000
_cell.length_b   1.000
_cell.length_c   1.000
_cell.angle_alpha   90.00
_cell.angle_beta   90.00
_cell.angle_gamma   90.00
#
_symmetry.space_group_name_H-M   'P 1'
#
loop_
_entity.id
_entity.type
_entity.pdbx_description
1 polymer ?
#
loop_
_entity_poly.entity_id
_entity_poly.type
_entity_poly.pdbx_seq_one_letter_code
_entity_poly.pdbx_strand_id
1 'polypeptide(L)'
;MAGRETLQRDLSLANDVLFSLFTVCQLVIDIAGELSARRGDRYEDYTEAVRNLARDERFPAELVRKLERLPGFRNVVIHEYVALDLDRVIEALDELEPIEQFLEIVRAL
;
A
#
# COMPACT_ATOMS: atom_id res chain seq x y z
N MET A 1 -10.31 29.65 -20.84
CA MET A 1 -10.76 29.36 -19.48
C MET A 1 -9.82 28.39 -18.80
N ALA A 2 -9.27 28.83 -17.70
CA ALA A 2 -8.28 28.05 -16.94
C ALA A 2 -8.83 26.76 -16.31
N GLY A 3 -10.17 26.70 -16.09
CA GLY A 3 -10.78 25.62 -15.33
C GLY A 3 -10.69 24.24 -15.98
N ARG A 4 -10.80 24.15 -17.30
CA ARG A 4 -10.81 22.85 -17.98
C ARG A 4 -9.42 22.19 -17.99
N GLU A 5 -8.40 22.98 -18.29
CA GLU A 5 -7.02 22.48 -18.27
C GLU A 5 -6.57 22.12 -16.88
N THR A 6 -6.93 22.93 -15.88
CA THR A 6 -6.63 22.66 -14.48
C THR A 6 -7.28 21.37 -14.03
N LEU A 7 -8.55 21.14 -14.38
CA LEU A 7 -9.28 19.94 -14.04
C LEU A 7 -8.62 18.70 -14.66
N GLN A 8 -8.26 18.76 -15.94
CA GLN A 8 -7.58 17.65 -16.62
C GLN A 8 -6.23 17.34 -15.98
N ARG A 9 -5.48 18.38 -15.58
CA ARG A 9 -4.20 18.22 -14.92
C ARG A 9 -4.36 17.56 -13.55
N ASP A 10 -5.35 17.99 -12.78
CA ASP A 10 -5.63 17.43 -11.46
C ASP A 10 -6.08 15.98 -11.56
N LEU A 11 -6.89 15.63 -12.56
CA LEU A 11 -7.32 14.26 -12.79
C LEU A 11 -6.14 13.37 -13.20
N SER A 12 -5.25 13.86 -14.05
CA SER A 12 -4.07 13.13 -14.46
C SER A 12 -3.14 12.88 -13.27
N LEU A 13 -2.93 13.89 -12.43
CA LEU A 13 -2.12 13.76 -11.23
C LEU A 13 -2.74 12.75 -10.26
N ALA A 14 -4.06 12.79 -10.06
CA ALA A 14 -4.76 11.85 -9.20
C ALA A 14 -4.60 10.41 -9.70
N ASN A 15 -4.70 10.19 -11.01
CA ASN A 15 -4.47 8.88 -11.61
C ASN A 15 -3.06 8.38 -11.36
N ASP A 16 -2.06 9.25 -11.52
CA ASP A 16 -0.66 8.91 -11.28
C ASP A 16 -0.42 8.52 -9.82
N VAL A 17 -1.01 9.26 -8.89
CA VAL A 17 -0.90 8.98 -7.46
C VAL A 17 -1.56 7.63 -7.13
N LEU A 18 -2.76 7.38 -7.65
CA LEU A 18 -3.47 6.11 -7.43
C LEU A 18 -2.69 4.93 -7.98
N PHE A 19 -2.15 5.06 -9.18
CA PHE A 19 -1.34 4.00 -9.80
C PHE A 19 -0.09 3.71 -8.96
N SER A 20 0.59 4.77 -8.50
CA SER A 20 1.77 4.62 -7.66
C SER A 20 1.43 3.96 -6.33
N LEU A 21 0.33 4.35 -5.70
CA LEU A 21 -0.13 3.76 -4.45
C LEU A 21 -0.46 2.28 -4.63
N PHE A 22 -1.16 1.92 -5.71
CA PHE A 22 -1.46 0.53 -6.02
C PHE A 22 -0.16 -0.28 -6.15
N THR A 23 0.80 0.24 -6.90
CA THR A 23 2.07 -0.43 -7.15
C THR A 23 2.84 -0.64 -5.84
N VAL A 24 2.91 0.37 -4.99
CA VAL A 24 3.63 0.28 -3.72
C VAL A 24 2.94 -0.69 -2.76
N CYS A 25 1.61 -0.66 -2.69
CA CYS A 25 0.84 -1.62 -1.88
C CYS A 25 1.10 -3.05 -2.35
N GLN A 26 1.09 -3.28 -3.66
CA GLN A 26 1.35 -4.59 -4.23
C GLN A 26 2.77 -5.05 -3.92
N LEU A 27 3.73 -4.15 -3.96
CA LEU A 27 5.12 -4.46 -3.61
C LEU A 27 5.25 -4.92 -2.16
N VAL A 28 4.60 -4.21 -1.22
CA VAL A 28 4.61 -4.59 0.19
C VAL A 28 4.01 -5.99 0.38
N ILE A 29 2.88 -6.24 -0.26
CA ILE A 29 2.18 -7.53 -0.20
C ILE A 29 3.08 -8.65 -0.75
N ASP A 30 3.72 -8.43 -1.88
CA ASP A 30 4.58 -9.41 -2.51
C ASP A 30 5.81 -9.72 -1.65
N ILE A 31 6.41 -8.69 -1.05
CA ILE A 31 7.56 -8.87 -0.15
C ILE A 31 7.13 -9.65 1.11
N ALA A 32 5.98 -9.32 1.68
CA ALA A 32 5.46 -10.04 2.85
C ALA A 32 5.23 -11.51 2.54
N GLY A 33 4.70 -11.81 1.36
CA GLY A 33 4.51 -13.18 0.90
C GLY A 33 5.83 -13.91 0.73
N GLU A 34 6.81 -13.25 0.13
CA GLU A 34 8.16 -13.83 -0.05
C GLU A 34 8.84 -14.11 1.28
N LEU A 35 8.79 -13.19 2.23
CA LEU A 35 9.35 -13.37 3.55
C LEU A 35 8.63 -14.49 4.32
N SER A 36 7.31 -14.59 4.19
CA SER A 36 6.55 -15.70 4.77
C SER A 36 7.02 -17.03 4.22
N ALA A 37 7.16 -17.12 2.90
CA ALA A 37 7.60 -18.34 2.22
C ALA A 37 9.01 -18.76 2.68
N ARG A 38 9.93 -17.82 2.79
CA ARG A 38 11.31 -18.11 3.23
C ARG A 38 11.37 -18.63 4.66
N ARG A 39 10.43 -18.20 5.51
CA ARG A 39 10.36 -18.65 6.90
C ARG A 39 9.56 -19.94 7.06
N GLY A 40 8.93 -20.41 6.00
CA GLY A 40 8.02 -21.55 6.06
C GLY A 40 6.68 -21.22 6.70
N ASP A 41 6.34 -19.95 6.83
CA ASP A 41 5.05 -19.53 7.37
C ASP A 41 3.98 -19.64 6.28
N ARG A 42 2.86 -20.26 6.63
CA ARG A 42 1.73 -20.41 5.71
C ARG A 42 0.85 -19.17 5.77
N TYR A 43 0.20 -18.87 4.65
CA TYR A 43 -0.84 -17.86 4.60
C TYR A 43 -1.88 -18.23 3.56
N GLU A 44 -3.14 -17.99 3.88
CA GLU A 44 -4.26 -18.27 2.97
C GLU A 44 -4.68 -17.04 2.18
N ASP A 45 -4.37 -15.84 2.71
CA ASP A 45 -4.65 -14.58 2.04
C ASP A 45 -3.52 -13.59 2.29
N TYR A 46 -3.59 -12.47 1.61
CA TYR A 46 -2.54 -11.45 1.69
C TYR A 46 -2.47 -10.78 3.05
N THR A 47 -3.60 -10.67 3.75
CA THR A 47 -3.62 -10.11 5.10
C THR A 47 -2.82 -11.00 6.06
N GLU A 48 -2.96 -12.30 5.95
CA GLU A 48 -2.17 -13.24 6.75
C GLU A 48 -0.68 -13.16 6.42
N ALA A 49 -0.34 -13.00 5.12
CA ALA A 49 1.04 -12.84 4.71
C ALA A 49 1.67 -11.61 5.39
N VAL A 50 0.95 -10.50 5.42
CA VAL A 50 1.42 -9.28 6.11
C VAL A 50 1.51 -9.51 7.60
N ARG A 51 0.50 -10.17 8.19
CA ARG A 51 0.48 -10.46 9.63
C ARG A 51 1.68 -11.30 10.07
N ASN A 52 2.14 -12.19 9.21
CA ASN A 52 3.30 -13.04 9.50
C ASN A 52 4.57 -12.23 9.74
N LEU A 53 4.64 -10.98 9.27
CA LEU A 53 5.79 -10.10 9.53
C LEU A 53 6.00 -9.87 11.02
N ALA A 54 4.94 -9.95 11.83
CA ALA A 54 5.02 -9.75 13.27
C ALA A 54 5.86 -10.83 13.97
N ARG A 55 6.14 -11.94 13.30
CA ARG A 55 7.01 -13.00 13.82
C ARG A 55 8.49 -12.64 13.73
N ASP A 56 8.80 -11.60 12.99
CA ASP A 56 10.17 -11.10 12.84
C ASP A 56 10.33 -9.84 13.71
N GLU A 57 11.26 -9.87 14.63
CA GLU A 57 11.48 -8.77 15.57
C GLU A 57 11.85 -7.45 14.90
N ARG A 58 12.34 -7.49 13.66
CA ARG A 58 12.70 -6.28 12.92
C ARG A 58 11.48 -5.47 12.50
N PHE A 59 10.30 -6.10 12.49
CA PHE A 59 9.04 -5.42 12.13
C PHE A 59 8.22 -5.18 13.40
N PRO A 60 8.17 -3.93 13.90
CA PRO A 60 7.37 -3.63 15.09
C PRO A 60 5.90 -4.01 14.92
N ALA A 61 5.29 -4.56 15.97
CA ALA A 61 3.90 -5.01 15.91
C ALA A 61 2.94 -3.89 15.52
N GLU A 62 3.20 -2.67 15.96
CA GLU A 62 2.38 -1.52 15.61
C GLU A 62 2.45 -1.22 14.11
N LEU A 63 3.64 -1.32 13.52
CA LEU A 63 3.81 -1.14 12.09
C LEU A 63 3.05 -2.24 11.31
N VAL A 64 3.20 -3.50 11.73
CA VAL A 64 2.52 -4.63 11.07
C VAL A 64 1.01 -4.44 11.10
N ARG A 65 0.47 -3.94 12.20
CA ARG A 65 -0.97 -3.66 12.31
C ARG A 65 -1.44 -2.65 11.27
N LYS A 66 -0.62 -1.63 11.02
CA LYS A 66 -0.92 -0.63 9.98
C LYS A 66 -0.82 -1.25 8.59
N LEU A 67 0.17 -2.09 8.37
CA LEU A 67 0.39 -2.74 7.06
C LEU A 67 -0.70 -3.77 6.75
N GLU A 68 -1.34 -4.37 7.76
CA GLU A 68 -2.44 -5.32 7.54
C GLU A 68 -3.62 -4.72 6.78
N ARG A 69 -3.73 -3.39 6.76
CA ARG A 69 -4.79 -2.70 6.03
C ARG A 69 -4.52 -2.59 4.54
N LEU A 70 -3.28 -2.83 4.10
CA LEU A 70 -2.88 -2.60 2.72
C LEU A 70 -3.59 -3.50 1.69
N PRO A 71 -3.82 -4.81 1.95
CA PRO A 71 -4.56 -5.62 0.98
C PRO A 71 -5.98 -5.09 0.71
N GLY A 72 -6.72 -4.72 1.74
CA GLY A 72 -8.03 -4.11 1.59
C GLY A 72 -7.95 -2.74 0.94
N PHE A 73 -6.98 -1.95 1.35
CA PHE A 73 -6.72 -0.63 0.77
C PHE A 73 -6.39 -0.72 -0.72
N ARG A 74 -5.59 -1.71 -1.13
CA ARG A 74 -5.28 -1.94 -2.55
C ARG A 74 -6.57 -2.13 -3.37
N ASN A 75 -7.53 -2.87 -2.83
CA ASN A 75 -8.80 -3.07 -3.50
C ASN A 75 -9.59 -1.76 -3.63
N VAL A 76 -9.56 -0.92 -2.60
CA VAL A 76 -10.19 0.40 -2.64
C VAL A 76 -9.52 1.27 -3.71
N VAL A 77 -8.19 1.25 -3.80
CA VAL A 77 -7.45 2.02 -4.80
C VAL A 77 -7.87 1.62 -6.22
N ILE A 78 -8.04 0.32 -6.48
CA ILE A 78 -8.50 -0.16 -7.78
C ILE A 78 -9.88 0.43 -8.11
N HIS A 79 -10.81 0.42 -7.15
CA HIS A 79 -12.15 0.98 -7.35
C HIS A 79 -12.11 2.48 -7.59
N GLU A 80 -11.30 3.20 -6.81
CA GLU A 80 -11.19 4.66 -6.95
C GLU A 80 -10.49 5.06 -8.24
N TYR A 81 -9.61 4.20 -8.76
CA TYR A 81 -8.99 4.44 -10.07
C TYR A 81 -10.05 4.58 -11.16
N VAL A 82 -11.15 3.81 -11.06
CA VAL A 82 -12.27 3.87 -12.00
C VAL A 82 -13.18 5.07 -11.69
N ALA A 83 -13.50 5.29 -10.42
CA ALA A 83 -14.44 6.33 -9.98
C ALA A 83 -13.80 7.72 -9.86
N LEU A 84 -12.51 7.77 -9.58
CA LEU A 84 -11.70 8.97 -9.42
C LEU A 84 -12.25 10.00 -8.43
N ASP A 85 -12.22 9.65 -7.17
CA ASP A 85 -12.60 10.51 -6.05
C ASP A 85 -11.34 11.14 -5.44
N LEU A 86 -11.18 12.46 -5.60
CA LEU A 86 -10.00 13.19 -5.12
C LEU A 86 -9.85 13.15 -3.60
N ASP A 87 -10.96 13.18 -2.87
CA ASP A 87 -10.92 13.14 -1.40
C ASP A 87 -10.34 11.80 -0.93
N ARG A 88 -10.70 10.70 -1.62
CA ARG A 88 -10.16 9.38 -1.32
C ARG A 88 -8.67 9.30 -1.64
N VAL A 89 -8.22 9.97 -2.70
CA VAL A 89 -6.80 10.04 -3.04
C VAL A 89 -6.02 10.72 -1.91
N ILE A 90 -6.54 11.82 -1.39
CA ILE A 90 -5.90 12.55 -0.29
C ILE A 90 -5.84 11.68 0.96
N GLU A 91 -6.92 10.99 1.31
CA GLU A 91 -6.94 10.05 2.45
C GLU A 91 -5.91 8.94 2.27
N ALA A 92 -5.72 8.49 1.04
CA ALA A 92 -4.79 7.41 0.72
C ALA A 92 -3.33 7.78 1.01
N LEU A 93 -3.00 9.06 0.99
CA LEU A 93 -1.63 9.52 1.28
C LEU A 93 -1.21 9.22 2.72
N ASP A 94 -2.16 9.02 3.64
CA ASP A 94 -1.86 8.64 5.02
C ASP A 94 -1.24 7.25 5.15
N GLU A 95 -1.39 6.40 4.13
CA GLU A 95 -0.80 5.06 4.12
C GLU A 95 0.68 5.05 3.70
N LEU A 96 1.22 6.19 3.26
CA LEU A 96 2.61 6.26 2.80
C LEU A 96 3.62 6.07 3.93
N GLU A 97 3.36 6.64 5.10
CA GLU A 97 4.31 6.54 6.22
C GLU A 97 4.57 5.10 6.65
N PRO A 98 3.55 4.25 6.90
CA PRO A 98 3.80 2.84 7.20
C PRO A 98 4.56 2.12 6.10
N ILE A 99 4.26 2.43 4.83
CA ILE A 99 4.95 1.82 3.69
C ILE A 99 6.43 2.22 3.68
N GLU A 100 6.72 3.49 3.92
CA GLU A 100 8.10 3.98 3.99
C GLU A 100 8.88 3.29 5.11
N GLN A 101 8.28 3.15 6.29
CA GLN A 101 8.89 2.44 7.41
C GLN A 101 9.19 0.99 7.07
N PHE A 102 8.24 0.32 6.40
CA PHE A 102 8.42 -1.06 5.97
C PHE A 102 9.60 -1.19 5.01
N LEU A 103 9.68 -0.31 4.00
CA LEU A 103 10.75 -0.35 3.01
C LEU A 103 12.12 -0.07 3.63
N GLU A 104 12.19 0.81 4.62
CA GLU A 104 13.43 1.05 5.35
C GLU A 104 13.95 -0.21 6.04
N ILE A 105 13.05 -0.98 6.67
CA ILE A 105 13.41 -2.23 7.33
C ILE A 105 13.87 -3.26 6.29
N VAL A 106 13.14 -3.43 5.22
CA VAL A 106 13.47 -4.37 4.14
C VAL A 106 14.83 -4.06 3.54
N ARG A 107 15.12 -2.79 3.36
CA ARG A 107 16.39 -2.32 2.79
C ARG A 107 17.59 -2.71 3.65
N ALA A 108 17.38 -2.83 4.96
CA ALA A 108 18.41 -3.21 5.92
C ALA A 108 18.56 -4.74 6.10
N LEU A 109 17.69 -5.53 5.51
CA LEU A 109 17.79 -7.01 5.59
C LEU A 109 19.03 -7.57 4.81
#